data_d1f27a82dcaa51ebdfbfed547fe43cd9
#
_entry.id   d1f27a82dcaa51ebdfbfed547fe43cd9
#
_cell.length_a   1.000
_cell.length_b   1.000
_cell.length_c   1.000
_cell.angle_alpha   90.00
_cell.angle_beta   90.00
_cell.angle_gamma   90.00
#
_symmetry.space_group_name_H-M   'P 1'
#
loop_
_entity.id
_entity.type
_entity.pdbx_description
1 polymer ?
#
loop_
_entity_poly.entity_id
_entity_poly.type
_entity_poly.pdbx_seq_one_letter_code
_entity_poly.pdbx_strand_id
1 'polypeptide(L)'
;AAKLATQLIVDLSGANWVGHTDVHAGLPEPPVVRFGPERTDMVMGIQTPPEEQHAILRRLGFGIDGENVAVPTWRARDVIREIDVVEEVARFRLDDVPARLPRRQAMFGRLSKLQRIRRRLEDTLVGFGYSEAYTWSLLPSGSTRRGVELQEPLSSEQAVLRTSLVEGLLASARRNVDAGNADIALFEQAHVYLPTDERLPDERWHVGGIAMGGFAFAKGTVEGLYDALGIEPSFRPAADLPVPGRGARTEDGWVVALRDPELPGEWGAFELDVDALAERVPDLVVYEDVITYPPIRQDLAFTVPEELTAGELVTAAREAAGPDLREMRAFDVYRGDQTGPGKKSIAFSVTFQSPDRTLTDEDAAELRNRIVGALESAFGAQLRA
;
A
#
# COMPACT_ATOMS: atom_id res chain seq x y z
N ALA A 1 39.13 14.54 22.66
CA ALA A 1 38.06 15.38 22.05
C ALA A 1 38.08 16.78 22.65
N ALA A 2 37.87 16.98 23.99
CA ALA A 2 37.74 18.29 24.61
C ALA A 2 38.97 19.20 24.37
N LYS A 3 40.20 18.69 24.54
CA LYS A 3 41.43 19.44 24.28
C LYS A 3 41.54 19.99 22.86
N LEU A 4 41.18 19.18 21.85
CA LEU A 4 41.17 19.60 20.45
C LEU A 4 40.07 20.62 20.17
N ALA A 5 38.87 20.43 20.73
CA ALA A 5 37.77 21.38 20.60
C ALA A 5 38.14 22.74 21.22
N THR A 6 38.74 22.75 22.43
CA THR A 6 39.24 23.96 23.04
C THR A 6 40.28 24.69 22.18
N GLN A 7 41.22 23.96 21.60
CA GLN A 7 42.23 24.53 20.70
C GLN A 7 41.59 25.18 19.47
N LEU A 8 40.66 24.47 18.82
CA LEU A 8 39.93 24.97 17.64
C LEU A 8 39.12 26.23 17.98
N ILE A 9 38.45 26.26 19.15
CA ILE A 9 37.72 27.45 19.58
C ILE A 9 38.67 28.63 19.77
N VAL A 10 39.80 28.44 20.43
CA VAL A 10 40.81 29.49 20.62
C VAL A 10 41.32 30.00 19.28
N ASP A 11 41.71 29.09 18.38
CA ASP A 11 42.32 29.42 17.08
C ASP A 11 41.33 30.10 16.11
N LEU A 12 40.06 29.67 16.09
CA LEU A 12 39.09 30.17 15.14
C LEU A 12 38.28 31.37 15.61
N SER A 13 38.05 31.52 16.93
CA SER A 13 37.24 32.60 17.47
C SER A 13 38.03 33.65 18.25
N GLY A 14 39.33 33.46 18.46
CA GLY A 14 40.14 34.32 19.30
C GLY A 14 39.77 34.27 20.79
N ALA A 15 39.08 33.23 21.22
CA ALA A 15 38.68 33.07 22.64
C ALA A 15 39.88 32.83 23.54
N ASN A 16 39.80 33.32 24.78
CA ASN A 16 40.81 33.04 25.80
C ASN A 16 40.43 31.80 26.59
N TRP A 17 41.30 30.80 26.60
CA TRP A 17 41.13 29.64 27.45
C TRP A 17 41.53 29.98 28.89
N VAL A 18 40.63 29.75 29.84
CA VAL A 18 40.84 30.12 31.26
C VAL A 18 41.14 28.91 32.16
N GLY A 19 40.89 27.70 31.68
CA GLY A 19 41.16 26.50 32.44
C GLY A 19 40.15 25.37 32.17
N HIS A 20 40.42 24.20 32.72
CA HIS A 20 39.50 23.07 32.71
C HIS A 20 39.54 22.27 33.99
N THR A 21 38.48 21.54 34.28
CA THR A 21 38.42 20.56 35.36
C THR A 21 38.04 19.21 34.73
N ASP A 22 38.77 18.18 35.10
CA ASP A 22 38.49 16.79 34.68
C ASP A 22 38.18 15.96 35.91
N VAL A 23 36.96 15.45 36.02
CA VAL A 23 36.50 14.64 37.15
C VAL A 23 35.96 13.31 36.63
N HIS A 24 36.60 12.21 36.98
CA HIS A 24 36.15 10.88 36.62
C HIS A 24 36.43 9.86 37.73
N ALA A 25 35.60 8.80 37.80
CA ALA A 25 35.76 7.73 38.77
C ALA A 25 36.71 6.60 38.30
N GLY A 26 37.41 6.82 37.22
CA GLY A 26 38.25 5.85 36.50
C GLY A 26 37.85 5.76 35.04
N LEU A 27 38.78 5.56 34.15
CA LEU A 27 38.53 5.29 32.74
C LEU A 27 38.71 3.81 32.48
N PRO A 28 37.83 3.14 31.72
CA PRO A 28 38.05 1.76 31.30
C PRO A 28 39.31 1.70 30.44
N GLU A 29 40.09 0.64 30.60
CA GLU A 29 41.23 0.38 29.73
C GLU A 29 40.70 0.06 28.31
N PRO A 30 41.37 0.56 27.24
CA PRO A 30 41.04 0.21 25.90
C PRO A 30 41.20 -1.28 25.67
N PRO A 31 40.33 -1.92 24.87
CA PRO A 31 40.43 -3.33 24.57
C PRO A 31 41.73 -3.69 23.84
N VAL A 32 42.22 -4.89 24.10
CA VAL A 32 43.24 -5.55 23.28
C VAL A 32 42.55 -6.73 22.59
N VAL A 33 42.50 -6.69 21.27
CA VAL A 33 41.78 -7.68 20.45
C VAL A 33 42.81 -8.59 19.78
N ARG A 34 42.61 -9.91 19.91
CA ARG A 34 43.42 -10.88 19.12
C ARG A 34 42.95 -10.79 17.66
N PHE A 35 43.91 -10.71 16.73
CA PHE A 35 43.66 -10.53 15.31
C PHE A 35 44.62 -11.37 14.47
N GLY A 36 44.06 -12.24 13.61
CA GLY A 36 44.79 -12.99 12.60
C GLY A 36 44.53 -12.43 11.21
N PRO A 37 45.54 -11.99 10.44
CA PRO A 37 45.34 -11.45 9.08
C PRO A 37 44.60 -12.41 8.13
N GLU A 38 44.76 -13.71 8.30
CA GLU A 38 44.05 -14.75 7.53
C GLU A 38 42.52 -14.68 7.73
N ARG A 39 42.06 -14.17 8.87
CA ARG A 39 40.64 -13.99 9.14
C ARG A 39 40.03 -12.92 8.22
N THR A 40 40.76 -11.83 7.96
CA THR A 40 40.35 -10.82 6.99
C THR A 40 40.20 -11.41 5.61
N ASP A 41 41.19 -12.15 5.15
CA ASP A 41 41.16 -12.79 3.82
C ASP A 41 40.01 -13.78 3.67
N MET A 42 39.74 -14.56 4.70
CA MET A 42 38.58 -15.46 4.71
C MET A 42 37.24 -14.75 4.64
N VAL A 43 37.10 -13.65 5.37
CA VAL A 43 35.83 -12.88 5.39
C VAL A 43 35.62 -12.13 4.08
N MET A 44 36.66 -11.49 3.57
CA MET A 44 36.57 -10.69 2.34
C MET A 44 36.59 -11.52 1.06
N GLY A 45 37.15 -12.73 1.11
CA GLY A 45 37.33 -13.58 -0.08
C GLY A 45 38.42 -13.09 -1.05
N ILE A 46 39.29 -12.19 -0.60
CA ILE A 46 40.48 -11.71 -1.29
C ILE A 46 41.67 -11.80 -0.35
N GLN A 47 42.88 -11.86 -0.91
CA GLN A 47 44.10 -11.85 -0.10
C GLN A 47 44.66 -10.45 0.05
N THR A 48 45.04 -10.13 1.28
CA THR A 48 45.72 -8.87 1.61
C THR A 48 46.96 -9.23 2.46
N PRO A 49 48.18 -8.87 2.01
CA PRO A 49 49.37 -9.17 2.76
C PRO A 49 49.28 -8.72 4.23
N PRO A 50 49.72 -9.51 5.22
CA PRO A 50 49.63 -9.16 6.64
C PRO A 50 50.25 -7.78 6.96
N GLU A 51 51.37 -7.45 6.32
CA GLU A 51 52.03 -6.15 6.50
C GLU A 51 51.19 -4.99 6.02
N GLU A 52 50.42 -5.15 4.95
CA GLU A 52 49.48 -4.16 4.46
C GLU A 52 48.30 -3.98 5.42
N GLN A 53 47.71 -5.07 5.92
CA GLN A 53 46.68 -5.04 6.93
C GLN A 53 47.14 -4.29 8.19
N HIS A 54 48.33 -4.64 8.69
CA HIS A 54 48.93 -3.97 9.84
C HIS A 54 49.26 -2.50 9.54
N ALA A 55 49.68 -2.15 8.32
CA ALA A 55 49.90 -0.75 7.93
C ALA A 55 48.61 0.08 7.96
N ILE A 56 47.51 -0.49 7.48
CA ILE A 56 46.17 0.12 7.56
C ILE A 56 45.80 0.39 9.01
N LEU A 57 45.89 -0.63 9.87
CA LEU A 57 45.54 -0.51 11.29
C LEU A 57 46.41 0.54 12.01
N ARG A 58 47.74 0.54 11.75
CA ARG A 58 48.62 1.57 12.34
C ARG A 58 48.24 2.99 11.90
N ARG A 59 47.88 3.17 10.63
CA ARG A 59 47.42 4.50 10.14
C ARG A 59 46.16 4.97 10.84
N LEU A 60 45.31 4.03 11.28
CA LEU A 60 44.10 4.31 12.05
C LEU A 60 44.35 4.51 13.54
N GLY A 61 45.58 4.33 13.98
CA GLY A 61 46.01 4.54 15.38
C GLY A 61 45.96 3.31 16.26
N PHE A 62 45.76 2.09 15.67
CA PHE A 62 45.84 0.83 16.42
C PHE A 62 47.32 0.46 16.72
N GLY A 63 47.54 -0.01 17.92
CA GLY A 63 48.86 -0.60 18.29
C GLY A 63 48.88 -2.07 17.85
N ILE A 64 50.02 -2.53 17.28
CA ILE A 64 50.17 -3.94 16.84
C ILE A 64 51.36 -4.56 17.61
N ASP A 65 51.06 -5.64 18.34
CA ASP A 65 52.07 -6.46 19.03
C ASP A 65 51.76 -7.96 18.78
N GLY A 66 52.46 -8.53 17.77
CA GLY A 66 52.16 -9.88 17.29
C GLY A 66 50.73 -10.01 16.78
N GLU A 67 49.99 -10.94 17.37
CA GLU A 67 48.55 -11.14 17.10
C GLU A 67 47.62 -10.20 17.91
N ASN A 68 48.19 -9.36 18.78
CA ASN A 68 47.40 -8.45 19.62
C ASN A 68 47.32 -7.07 19.01
N VAL A 69 46.07 -6.59 18.87
CA VAL A 69 45.77 -5.26 18.39
C VAL A 69 45.24 -4.42 19.56
N ALA A 70 46.04 -3.45 19.97
CA ALA A 70 45.65 -2.49 20.98
C ALA A 70 44.73 -1.42 20.34
N VAL A 71 43.49 -1.33 20.82
CA VAL A 71 42.49 -0.43 20.29
C VAL A 71 42.69 0.98 20.85
N PRO A 72 42.71 2.04 20.00
CA PRO A 72 42.85 3.41 20.50
C PRO A 72 41.62 3.84 21.31
N THR A 73 41.83 4.73 22.27
CA THR A 73 40.78 5.14 23.23
C THR A 73 39.51 5.68 22.60
N TRP A 74 39.59 6.32 21.42
CA TRP A 74 38.41 6.84 20.68
C TRP A 74 37.61 5.78 19.96
N ARG A 75 38.16 4.54 19.85
CA ARG A 75 37.48 3.37 19.24
C ARG A 75 37.18 2.27 20.27
N ALA A 76 37.47 2.55 21.58
CA ALA A 76 37.33 1.52 22.62
C ALA A 76 35.91 1.04 22.89
N ARG A 77 34.89 1.74 22.35
CA ARG A 77 33.47 1.38 22.52
C ARG A 77 32.89 0.56 21.35
N ASP A 78 33.50 0.61 20.19
CA ASP A 78 32.99 -0.01 18.97
C ASP A 78 33.88 -1.11 18.42
N VAL A 79 35.20 -1.07 18.66
CA VAL A 79 36.13 -2.12 18.23
C VAL A 79 36.49 -3.00 19.44
N ILE A 80 35.75 -4.09 19.63
CA ILE A 80 35.90 -4.97 20.81
C ILE A 80 36.12 -6.44 20.45
N ARG A 81 35.94 -6.82 19.19
CA ARG A 81 36.05 -8.19 18.67
C ARG A 81 36.97 -8.24 17.45
N GLU A 82 37.45 -9.42 17.12
CA GLU A 82 38.29 -9.67 15.93
C GLU A 82 37.60 -9.15 14.65
N ILE A 83 36.29 -9.40 14.50
CA ILE A 83 35.54 -8.99 13.31
C ILE A 83 35.50 -7.47 13.15
N ASP A 84 35.50 -6.74 14.26
CA ASP A 84 35.52 -5.28 14.24
C ASP A 84 36.88 -4.76 13.72
N VAL A 85 37.98 -5.47 14.04
CA VAL A 85 39.31 -5.17 13.48
C VAL A 85 39.38 -5.56 11.99
N VAL A 86 38.79 -6.67 11.60
CA VAL A 86 38.65 -7.09 10.19
C VAL A 86 37.90 -6.02 9.40
N GLU A 87 36.82 -5.44 9.95
CA GLU A 87 36.08 -4.35 9.32
C GLU A 87 36.97 -3.15 9.03
N GLU A 88 37.83 -2.76 9.97
CA GLU A 88 38.73 -1.61 9.79
C GLU A 88 39.71 -1.79 8.62
N VAL A 89 40.15 -3.03 8.36
CA VAL A 89 40.96 -3.35 7.17
C VAL A 89 40.09 -3.40 5.92
N ALA A 90 38.94 -4.06 6.02
CA ALA A 90 38.02 -4.29 4.89
C ALA A 90 37.54 -2.99 4.25
N ARG A 91 37.27 -1.97 5.04
CA ARG A 91 36.81 -0.63 4.56
C ARG A 91 37.73 -0.02 3.50
N PHE A 92 39.01 -0.34 3.51
CA PHE A 92 40.00 0.16 2.53
C PHE A 92 40.17 -0.74 1.30
N ARG A 93 39.53 -1.92 1.30
CA ARG A 93 39.69 -2.95 0.27
C ARG A 93 38.36 -3.41 -0.34
N LEU A 94 37.25 -2.73 -0.02
CA LEU A 94 35.92 -3.14 -0.52
C LEU A 94 35.85 -3.10 -2.05
N ASP A 95 36.48 -2.12 -2.68
CA ASP A 95 36.49 -1.98 -4.13
C ASP A 95 37.26 -3.10 -4.85
N ASP A 96 38.17 -3.78 -4.15
CA ASP A 96 38.94 -4.91 -4.68
C ASP A 96 38.15 -6.23 -4.63
N VAL A 97 37.04 -6.27 -3.90
CA VAL A 97 36.22 -7.47 -3.78
C VAL A 97 35.40 -7.67 -5.06
N PRO A 98 35.66 -8.76 -5.83
CA PRO A 98 34.93 -8.98 -7.07
C PRO A 98 33.47 -9.29 -6.81
N ALA A 99 32.56 -8.59 -7.50
CA ALA A 99 31.14 -8.88 -7.47
C ALA A 99 30.89 -10.31 -8.02
N ARG A 100 30.46 -11.22 -7.16
CA ARG A 100 30.15 -12.61 -7.52
C ARG A 100 28.79 -12.98 -7.00
N LEU A 101 27.95 -13.55 -7.86
CA LEU A 101 26.70 -14.14 -7.43
C LEU A 101 26.98 -15.49 -6.74
N PRO A 102 26.33 -15.76 -5.60
CA PRO A 102 26.43 -17.07 -4.95
C PRO A 102 25.96 -18.16 -5.93
N ARG A 103 26.74 -19.23 -6.08
CA ARG A 103 26.37 -20.38 -6.90
C ARG A 103 25.77 -21.47 -6.02
N ARG A 104 24.44 -21.52 -5.93
CA ARG A 104 23.71 -22.63 -5.31
C ARG A 104 22.82 -23.30 -6.35
N GLN A 105 22.69 -24.64 -6.30
CA GLN A 105 21.87 -25.39 -7.25
C GLN A 105 20.37 -25.04 -7.22
N ALA A 106 19.87 -24.47 -6.14
CA ALA A 106 18.48 -24.11 -5.93
C ALA A 106 18.28 -22.60 -5.70
N MET A 107 18.95 -21.76 -6.48
CA MET A 107 18.77 -20.30 -6.42
C MET A 107 17.68 -19.83 -7.38
N PHE A 108 16.46 -20.30 -7.15
CA PHE A 108 15.29 -19.81 -7.91
C PHE A 108 14.47 -18.89 -7.02
N GLY A 109 14.57 -17.59 -7.27
CA GLY A 109 13.64 -16.64 -6.70
C GLY A 109 12.26 -16.81 -7.36
N ARG A 110 11.20 -16.97 -6.54
CA ARG A 110 9.81 -16.94 -6.99
C ARG A 110 9.06 -15.94 -6.12
N LEU A 111 8.17 -15.17 -6.75
CA LEU A 111 7.25 -14.35 -6.01
C LEU A 111 6.21 -15.23 -5.32
N SER A 112 5.91 -14.96 -4.06
CA SER A 112 4.76 -15.55 -3.38
C SER A 112 3.46 -15.11 -4.05
N LYS A 113 2.33 -15.78 -3.75
CA LYS A 113 1.00 -15.36 -4.23
C LYS A 113 0.72 -13.92 -3.83
N LEU A 114 0.91 -13.57 -2.56
CA LEU A 114 0.72 -12.23 -2.04
C LEU A 114 1.58 -11.18 -2.78
N GLN A 115 2.85 -11.47 -3.04
CA GLN A 115 3.72 -10.56 -3.79
C GLN A 115 3.26 -10.33 -5.22
N ARG A 116 2.73 -11.37 -5.90
CA ARG A 116 2.15 -11.23 -7.25
C ARG A 116 0.88 -10.38 -7.24
N ILE A 117 0.01 -10.61 -6.26
CA ILE A 117 -1.22 -9.82 -6.08
C ILE A 117 -0.87 -8.36 -5.84
N ARG A 118 0.02 -8.06 -4.90
CA ARG A 118 0.45 -6.71 -4.60
C ARG A 118 0.98 -5.96 -5.81
N ARG A 119 1.85 -6.60 -6.61
CA ARG A 119 2.33 -6.00 -7.87
C ARG A 119 1.22 -5.79 -8.88
N ARG A 120 0.28 -6.72 -8.98
CA ARG A 120 -0.86 -6.56 -9.89
C ARG A 120 -1.74 -5.38 -9.50
N LEU A 121 -2.02 -5.19 -8.20
CA LEU A 121 -2.78 -4.04 -7.69
C LEU A 121 -2.06 -2.73 -7.98
N GLU A 122 -0.76 -2.66 -7.71
CA GLU A 122 0.11 -1.51 -7.97
C GLU A 122 0.11 -1.13 -9.47
N ASP A 123 0.43 -2.08 -10.35
CA ASP A 123 0.43 -1.88 -11.81
C ASP A 123 -0.94 -1.39 -12.32
N THR A 124 -2.03 -1.93 -11.76
CA THR A 124 -3.39 -1.54 -12.13
C THR A 124 -3.70 -0.11 -11.71
N LEU A 125 -3.34 0.28 -10.48
CA LEU A 125 -3.55 1.65 -9.97
C LEU A 125 -2.74 2.68 -10.75
N VAL A 126 -1.48 2.38 -11.05
CA VAL A 126 -0.66 3.22 -11.92
C VAL A 126 -1.29 3.33 -13.31
N GLY A 127 -1.82 2.22 -13.86
CA GLY A 127 -2.55 2.21 -15.13
C GLY A 127 -3.83 3.06 -15.11
N PHE A 128 -4.46 3.25 -13.97
CA PHE A 128 -5.62 4.14 -13.77
C PHE A 128 -5.24 5.60 -13.49
N GLY A 129 -3.94 5.92 -13.52
CA GLY A 129 -3.45 7.29 -13.32
C GLY A 129 -3.22 7.69 -11.86
N TYR A 130 -3.21 6.73 -10.94
CA TYR A 130 -2.81 7.01 -9.57
C TYR A 130 -1.30 7.13 -9.44
N SER A 131 -0.84 8.01 -8.57
CA SER A 131 0.55 8.11 -8.13
C SER A 131 0.71 7.45 -6.77
N GLU A 132 1.76 6.64 -6.61
CA GLU A 132 2.05 6.02 -5.32
C GLU A 132 2.53 7.07 -4.31
N ALA A 133 1.95 7.02 -3.12
CA ALA A 133 2.38 7.77 -1.96
C ALA A 133 2.98 6.81 -0.92
N TYR A 134 3.96 7.29 -0.19
CA TYR A 134 4.57 6.56 0.92
C TYR A 134 4.45 7.39 2.19
N THR A 135 3.52 7.04 3.05
CA THR A 135 3.19 7.81 4.25
C THR A 135 3.70 7.13 5.52
N TRP A 136 3.79 7.89 6.60
CA TRP A 136 4.26 7.37 7.88
C TRP A 136 3.28 6.39 8.50
N SER A 137 3.79 5.30 9.08
CA SER A 137 2.98 4.36 9.86
C SER A 137 2.57 4.91 11.22
N LEU A 138 3.24 5.95 11.69
CA LEU A 138 2.94 6.65 12.93
C LEU A 138 2.19 7.95 12.64
N LEU A 139 1.10 8.13 13.35
CA LEU A 139 0.20 9.27 13.27
C LEU A 139 0.28 10.10 14.56
N PRO A 140 -0.19 11.35 14.53
CA PRO A 140 -0.31 12.18 15.73
C PRO A 140 -1.20 11.54 16.81
N SER A 141 -0.92 11.85 18.07
CA SER A 141 -1.75 11.41 19.19
C SER A 141 -3.21 11.82 18.99
N GLY A 142 -4.14 10.88 19.20
CA GLY A 142 -5.57 11.11 19.02
C GLY A 142 -6.09 11.08 17.58
N SER A 143 -5.25 10.82 16.58
CA SER A 143 -5.67 10.72 15.17
C SER A 143 -6.66 9.60 14.92
N THR A 144 -6.52 8.47 15.59
CA THR A 144 -7.42 7.33 15.46
C THR A 144 -8.04 6.96 16.82
N ARG A 145 -9.32 6.58 16.79
CA ARG A 145 -10.06 6.22 18.02
C ARG A 145 -9.66 4.86 18.61
N ARG A 146 -8.93 4.04 17.85
CA ARG A 146 -8.59 2.65 18.22
C ARG A 146 -7.17 2.25 17.82
N GLY A 147 -6.28 3.21 17.62
CA GLY A 147 -4.89 2.90 17.26
C GLY A 147 -4.09 2.41 18.46
N VAL A 148 -3.01 1.69 18.19
CA VAL A 148 -2.03 1.30 19.22
C VAL A 148 -1.12 2.47 19.51
N GLU A 149 -1.19 3.01 20.72
CA GLU A 149 -0.35 4.12 21.17
C GLU A 149 1.01 3.61 21.65
N LEU A 150 2.07 4.32 21.27
CA LEU A 150 3.41 4.08 21.80
C LEU A 150 3.51 4.60 23.23
N GLN A 151 4.16 3.85 24.13
CA GLN A 151 4.32 4.24 25.54
C GLN A 151 5.21 5.47 25.71
N GLU A 152 6.28 5.59 24.91
CA GLU A 152 7.23 6.70 24.94
C GLU A 152 7.54 7.16 23.50
N PRO A 153 6.60 7.88 22.85
CA PRO A 153 6.82 8.34 21.48
C PRO A 153 7.90 9.42 21.44
N LEU A 154 8.67 9.47 20.37
CA LEU A 154 9.69 10.52 20.14
C LEU A 154 9.06 11.91 20.01
N SER A 155 7.83 11.99 19.54
CA SER A 155 7.04 13.22 19.46
C SER A 155 5.54 12.90 19.49
N SER A 156 4.71 13.88 19.86
CA SER A 156 3.25 13.78 19.79
C SER A 156 2.73 13.59 18.36
N GLU A 157 3.50 13.98 17.37
CA GLU A 157 3.17 13.85 15.95
C GLU A 157 3.38 12.41 15.42
N GLN A 158 4.06 11.55 16.18
CA GLN A 158 4.39 10.18 15.80
C GLN A 158 4.17 9.24 16.98
N ALA A 159 2.93 9.17 17.46
CA ALA A 159 2.58 8.52 18.72
C ALA A 159 1.68 7.29 18.57
N VAL A 160 0.95 7.15 17.45
CA VAL A 160 -0.07 6.12 17.28
C VAL A 160 0.16 5.37 15.96
N LEU A 161 0.13 4.04 16.01
CA LEU A 161 0.17 3.23 14.79
C LEU A 161 -1.14 3.37 14.00
N ARG A 162 -1.03 3.59 12.69
CA ARG A 162 -2.18 3.75 11.78
C ARG A 162 -3.00 2.47 11.68
N THR A 163 -4.31 2.60 11.69
CA THR A 163 -5.28 1.51 11.43
C THR A 163 -5.89 1.58 10.04
N SER A 164 -5.55 2.61 9.26
CA SER A 164 -5.99 2.87 7.89
C SER A 164 -4.90 3.63 7.13
N LEU A 165 -4.84 3.47 5.81
CA LEU A 165 -3.95 4.22 4.92
C LEU A 165 -4.52 5.59 4.55
N VAL A 166 -5.84 5.73 4.61
CA VAL A 166 -6.54 6.91 4.08
C VAL A 166 -6.22 8.18 4.85
N GLU A 167 -5.90 8.11 6.13
CA GLU A 167 -5.50 9.30 6.92
C GLU A 167 -4.20 9.94 6.38
N GLY A 168 -3.20 9.10 6.08
CA GLY A 168 -1.94 9.57 5.47
C GLY A 168 -2.12 10.07 4.04
N LEU A 169 -2.96 9.38 3.25
CA LEU A 169 -3.31 9.77 1.89
C LEU A 169 -4.08 11.09 1.88
N LEU A 170 -5.02 11.28 2.82
CA LEU A 170 -5.79 12.52 2.98
C LEU A 170 -4.88 13.72 3.28
N ALA A 171 -3.95 13.57 4.22
CA ALA A 171 -2.96 14.59 4.51
C ALA A 171 -2.07 14.91 3.30
N SER A 172 -1.75 13.91 2.49
CA SER A 172 -0.98 14.09 1.25
C SER A 172 -1.81 14.79 0.16
N ALA A 173 -3.09 14.44 0.02
CA ALA A 173 -4.01 15.10 -0.91
C ALA A 173 -4.18 16.59 -0.58
N ARG A 174 -4.39 16.94 0.71
CA ARG A 174 -4.47 18.34 1.15
C ARG A 174 -3.22 19.14 0.79
N ARG A 175 -2.02 18.59 1.07
CA ARG A 175 -0.76 19.24 0.70
C ARG A 175 -0.62 19.45 -0.81
N ASN A 176 -1.11 18.52 -1.62
CA ASN A 176 -1.10 18.66 -3.09
C ASN A 176 -2.07 19.74 -3.55
N VAL A 177 -3.27 19.82 -2.96
CA VAL A 177 -4.24 20.93 -3.22
C VAL A 177 -3.61 22.27 -2.84
N ASP A 178 -3.01 22.38 -1.66
CA ASP A 178 -2.36 23.62 -1.20
C ASP A 178 -1.19 24.03 -2.10
N ALA A 179 -0.49 23.07 -2.69
CA ALA A 179 0.56 23.31 -3.69
C ALA A 179 0.04 23.68 -5.09
N GLY A 180 -1.30 23.66 -5.28
CA GLY A 180 -1.93 24.00 -6.56
C GLY A 180 -1.88 22.88 -7.61
N ASN A 181 -1.61 21.62 -7.20
CA ASN A 181 -1.66 20.49 -8.10
C ASN A 181 -3.11 20.18 -8.51
N ALA A 182 -3.29 19.83 -9.79
CA ALA A 182 -4.56 19.37 -10.36
C ALA A 182 -4.55 17.84 -10.56
N ASP A 183 -5.72 17.26 -10.78
CA ASP A 183 -5.90 15.84 -11.14
C ASP A 183 -5.24 14.88 -10.14
N ILE A 184 -5.46 15.13 -8.85
CA ILE A 184 -4.84 14.37 -7.77
C ILE A 184 -5.52 13.01 -7.65
N ALA A 185 -4.73 11.95 -7.84
CA ALA A 185 -5.10 10.57 -7.54
C ALA A 185 -3.88 9.88 -6.88
N LEU A 186 -4.01 9.52 -5.61
CA LEU A 186 -2.93 8.95 -4.80
C LEU A 186 -3.35 7.58 -4.27
N PHE A 187 -2.41 6.65 -4.25
CA PHE A 187 -2.59 5.37 -3.59
C PHE A 187 -1.38 5.01 -2.72
N GLU A 188 -1.60 4.13 -1.76
CA GLU A 188 -0.54 3.51 -0.96
C GLU A 188 -0.85 2.04 -0.77
N GLN A 189 0.18 1.20 -0.80
CA GLN A 189 0.09 -0.21 -0.47
C GLN A 189 1.08 -0.53 0.65
N ALA A 190 0.57 -0.69 1.88
CA ALA A 190 1.40 -0.83 3.06
C ALA A 190 0.67 -1.53 4.21
N HIS A 191 1.38 -1.74 5.31
CA HIS A 191 0.79 -2.29 6.53
C HIS A 191 -0.07 -1.28 7.28
N VAL A 192 -1.18 -1.77 7.80
CA VAL A 192 -1.96 -1.19 8.89
C VAL A 192 -1.86 -2.08 10.12
N TYR A 193 -2.16 -1.54 11.29
CA TYR A 193 -1.92 -2.18 12.58
C TYR A 193 -3.23 -2.21 13.36
N LEU A 194 -3.92 -3.35 13.30
CA LEU A 194 -5.22 -3.50 13.94
C LEU A 194 -5.06 -3.94 15.41
N PRO A 195 -5.66 -3.22 16.36
CA PRO A 195 -5.56 -3.59 17.78
C PRO A 195 -6.14 -4.98 18.03
N THR A 196 -5.46 -5.73 18.86
CA THR A 196 -5.90 -7.04 19.36
C THR A 196 -5.88 -7.05 20.88
N ASP A 197 -6.38 -8.12 21.50
CA ASP A 197 -6.23 -8.36 22.93
C ASP A 197 -4.81 -8.88 23.29
N GLU A 198 -3.97 -9.12 22.28
CA GLU A 198 -2.60 -9.56 22.46
C GLU A 198 -1.62 -8.38 22.63
N ARG A 199 -0.36 -8.69 22.94
CA ARG A 199 0.69 -7.68 23.11
C ARG A 199 1.03 -6.93 21.82
N LEU A 200 0.91 -7.59 20.66
CA LEU A 200 1.21 -7.02 19.36
C LEU A 200 -0.07 -6.84 18.54
N PRO A 201 -0.15 -5.78 17.73
CA PRO A 201 -1.26 -5.61 16.81
C PRO A 201 -1.26 -6.68 15.72
N ASP A 202 -2.41 -6.91 15.09
CA ASP A 202 -2.51 -7.65 13.85
C ASP A 202 -2.05 -6.76 12.69
N GLU A 203 -0.95 -7.14 12.05
CA GLU A 203 -0.36 -6.39 10.94
C GLU A 203 -0.87 -6.95 9.61
N ARG A 204 -1.61 -6.12 8.86
CA ARG A 204 -2.20 -6.52 7.57
C ARG A 204 -1.74 -5.64 6.43
N TRP A 205 -1.57 -6.24 5.27
CA TRP A 205 -1.37 -5.50 4.04
C TRP A 205 -2.69 -4.92 3.55
N HIS A 206 -2.74 -3.60 3.45
CA HIS A 206 -3.84 -2.89 2.81
C HIS A 206 -3.38 -2.19 1.53
N VAL A 207 -4.32 -1.95 0.63
CA VAL A 207 -4.21 -0.99 -0.46
C VAL A 207 -5.31 0.04 -0.31
N GLY A 208 -4.93 1.31 -0.29
CA GLY A 208 -5.86 2.43 -0.20
C GLY A 208 -5.62 3.45 -1.27
N GLY A 209 -6.66 4.18 -1.65
CA GLY A 209 -6.55 5.26 -2.62
C GLY A 209 -7.50 6.41 -2.32
N ILE A 210 -7.10 7.61 -2.74
CA ILE A 210 -7.89 8.83 -2.71
C ILE A 210 -7.73 9.56 -4.04
N ALA A 211 -8.83 10.02 -4.61
CA ALA A 211 -8.79 10.72 -5.90
C ALA A 211 -9.90 11.74 -6.06
N MET A 212 -9.66 12.73 -6.89
CA MET A 212 -10.73 13.58 -7.45
C MET A 212 -11.62 12.75 -8.37
N GLY A 213 -12.89 13.15 -8.54
CA GLY A 213 -13.88 12.42 -9.37
C GLY A 213 -14.95 11.68 -8.57
N GLY A 214 -14.92 11.78 -7.25
CA GLY A 214 -15.99 11.32 -6.37
C GLY A 214 -16.16 9.81 -6.28
N PHE A 215 -17.35 9.40 -5.82
CA PHE A 215 -17.68 8.00 -5.57
C PHE A 215 -17.58 7.11 -6.81
N ALA A 216 -18.07 7.60 -7.96
CA ALA A 216 -18.12 6.80 -9.18
C ALA A 216 -16.71 6.42 -9.67
N PHE A 217 -15.78 7.38 -9.59
CA PHE A 217 -14.39 7.14 -9.95
C PHE A 217 -13.71 6.13 -8.99
N ALA A 218 -13.84 6.35 -7.68
CA ALA A 218 -13.26 5.44 -6.68
C ALA A 218 -13.87 4.04 -6.77
N LYS A 219 -15.19 3.92 -6.97
CA LYS A 219 -15.85 2.64 -7.15
C LYS A 219 -15.39 1.93 -8.43
N GLY A 220 -15.28 2.65 -9.54
CA GLY A 220 -14.75 2.11 -10.80
C GLY A 220 -13.30 1.62 -10.65
N THR A 221 -12.48 2.33 -9.87
CA THR A 221 -11.13 1.87 -9.52
C THR A 221 -11.17 0.55 -8.76
N VAL A 222 -12.01 0.45 -7.72
CA VAL A 222 -12.16 -0.80 -6.95
C VAL A 222 -12.65 -1.93 -7.84
N GLU A 223 -13.66 -1.72 -8.69
CA GLU A 223 -14.13 -2.71 -9.67
C GLU A 223 -13.00 -3.19 -10.57
N GLY A 224 -12.18 -2.27 -11.08
CA GLY A 224 -11.02 -2.63 -11.92
C GLY A 224 -9.92 -3.38 -11.18
N LEU A 225 -9.72 -3.12 -9.87
CA LEU A 225 -8.79 -3.92 -9.06
C LEU A 225 -9.28 -5.36 -8.90
N TYR A 226 -10.57 -5.56 -8.65
CA TYR A 226 -11.19 -6.88 -8.56
C TYR A 226 -11.12 -7.63 -9.91
N ASP A 227 -11.43 -6.95 -11.00
CA ASP A 227 -11.32 -7.50 -12.37
C ASP A 227 -9.88 -7.93 -12.68
N ALA A 228 -8.89 -7.10 -12.37
CA ALA A 228 -7.48 -7.42 -12.53
C ALA A 228 -7.04 -8.67 -11.73
N LEU A 229 -7.72 -8.98 -10.64
CA LEU A 229 -7.49 -10.16 -9.83
C LEU A 229 -8.36 -11.37 -10.23
N GLY A 230 -9.30 -11.19 -11.16
CA GLY A 230 -10.21 -12.24 -11.61
C GLY A 230 -11.24 -12.66 -10.57
N ILE A 231 -11.70 -11.71 -9.72
CA ILE A 231 -12.73 -11.93 -8.71
C ILE A 231 -13.83 -10.88 -8.82
N GLU A 232 -15.07 -11.26 -8.58
CA GLU A 232 -16.19 -10.32 -8.61
C GLU A 232 -16.39 -9.63 -7.26
N PRO A 233 -16.53 -8.29 -7.23
CA PRO A 233 -16.88 -7.56 -6.02
C PRO A 233 -18.37 -7.61 -5.73
N SER A 234 -18.73 -7.64 -4.45
CA SER A 234 -20.08 -7.41 -3.97
C SER A 234 -20.14 -6.12 -3.17
N PHE A 235 -20.93 -5.14 -3.63
CA PHE A 235 -21.07 -3.85 -2.97
C PHE A 235 -22.36 -3.78 -2.18
N ARG A 236 -22.27 -3.39 -0.89
CA ARG A 236 -23.43 -3.16 -0.02
C ARG A 236 -23.37 -1.73 0.52
N PRO A 237 -24.45 -0.93 0.41
CA PRO A 237 -24.49 0.40 1.01
C PRO A 237 -24.11 0.35 2.49
N ALA A 238 -23.30 1.30 2.95
CA ALA A 238 -22.86 1.38 4.33
C ALA A 238 -22.81 2.83 4.81
N ALA A 239 -23.24 3.04 6.06
CA ALA A 239 -23.17 4.33 6.74
C ALA A 239 -22.03 4.39 7.78
N ASP A 240 -21.57 3.21 8.24
CA ASP A 240 -20.55 3.03 9.28
C ASP A 240 -19.14 2.86 8.69
N LEU A 241 -18.75 3.80 7.83
CA LEU A 241 -17.44 3.77 7.19
C LEU A 241 -16.36 4.41 8.08
N PRO A 242 -15.07 4.02 7.93
CA PRO A 242 -13.98 4.58 8.72
C PRO A 242 -13.77 6.09 8.52
N VAL A 243 -14.16 6.62 7.38
CA VAL A 243 -14.05 8.04 7.03
C VAL A 243 -15.41 8.66 6.74
N PRO A 244 -15.59 10.00 6.94
CA PRO A 244 -16.85 10.67 6.68
C PRO A 244 -17.25 10.59 5.20
N GLY A 245 -18.50 10.17 4.93
CA GLY A 245 -19.04 10.12 3.57
C GLY A 245 -20.19 9.15 3.41
N ARG A 246 -20.66 9.01 2.16
CA ARG A 246 -21.63 7.99 1.76
C ARG A 246 -20.93 6.99 0.86
N GLY A 247 -21.07 5.71 1.14
CA GLY A 247 -20.35 4.72 0.37
C GLY A 247 -20.88 3.31 0.51
N ALA A 248 -20.04 2.34 0.23
CA ALA A 248 -20.34 0.94 0.25
C ALA A 248 -19.19 0.13 0.87
N ARG A 249 -19.51 -1.00 1.47
CA ARG A 249 -18.57 -2.05 1.84
C ARG A 249 -18.52 -3.13 0.76
N THR A 250 -17.35 -3.71 0.63
CA THR A 250 -17.12 -4.98 -0.06
C THR A 250 -16.80 -6.05 0.99
N GLU A 251 -16.56 -7.29 0.58
CA GLU A 251 -16.06 -8.34 1.47
C GLU A 251 -14.69 -7.99 2.06
N ASP A 252 -13.85 -7.30 1.27
CA ASP A 252 -12.44 -7.05 1.59
C ASP A 252 -12.17 -5.59 1.99
N GLY A 253 -13.19 -4.73 2.03
CA GLY A 253 -12.96 -3.33 2.37
C GLY A 253 -14.15 -2.41 2.14
N TRP A 254 -13.86 -1.20 1.66
CA TRP A 254 -14.86 -0.16 1.49
C TRP A 254 -14.48 0.88 0.43
N VAL A 255 -15.48 1.59 -0.09
CA VAL A 255 -15.35 2.74 -0.98
C VAL A 255 -16.33 3.84 -0.56
N VAL A 256 -15.92 5.10 -0.67
CA VAL A 256 -16.72 6.24 -0.18
C VAL A 256 -16.62 7.46 -1.10
N ALA A 257 -17.74 8.22 -1.23
CA ALA A 257 -17.69 9.63 -1.59
C ALA A 257 -17.21 10.40 -0.36
N LEU A 258 -15.94 10.79 -0.38
CA LEU A 258 -15.29 11.45 0.76
C LEU A 258 -15.85 12.85 0.96
N ARG A 259 -16.09 13.22 2.23
CA ARG A 259 -16.44 14.59 2.63
C ARG A 259 -15.34 15.15 3.51
N ASP A 260 -14.62 16.08 2.98
CA ASP A 260 -13.57 16.80 3.70
C ASP A 260 -13.64 18.30 3.37
N PRO A 261 -13.73 19.19 4.38
CA PRO A 261 -13.88 20.63 4.15
C PRO A 261 -12.63 21.30 3.56
N GLU A 262 -11.47 20.66 3.68
CA GLU A 262 -10.20 21.18 3.15
C GLU A 262 -9.91 20.69 1.73
N LEU A 263 -10.74 19.80 1.18
CA LEU A 263 -10.62 19.29 -0.17
C LEU A 263 -11.72 19.89 -1.07
N PRO A 264 -11.40 20.75 -2.04
CA PRO A 264 -12.37 21.32 -2.96
C PRO A 264 -12.85 20.27 -3.97
N GLY A 265 -14.13 20.33 -4.35
CA GLY A 265 -14.72 19.45 -5.37
C GLY A 265 -15.17 18.10 -4.81
N GLU A 266 -15.32 17.13 -5.71
CA GLU A 266 -15.77 15.78 -5.37
C GLU A 266 -14.59 14.82 -5.26
N TRP A 267 -14.49 14.15 -4.12
CA TRP A 267 -13.43 13.19 -3.83
C TRP A 267 -14.01 11.83 -3.52
N GLY A 268 -13.27 10.81 -3.93
CA GLY A 268 -13.54 9.43 -3.56
C GLY A 268 -12.34 8.81 -2.88
N ALA A 269 -12.59 7.89 -1.96
CA ALA A 269 -11.55 7.09 -1.33
C ALA A 269 -12.00 5.64 -1.19
N PHE A 270 -11.02 4.75 -1.10
CA PHE A 270 -11.24 3.34 -0.85
C PHE A 270 -10.08 2.75 -0.06
N GLU A 271 -10.34 1.64 0.59
CA GLU A 271 -9.30 0.81 1.23
C GLU A 271 -9.73 -0.65 1.22
N LEU A 272 -8.81 -1.54 0.83
CA LEU A 272 -9.02 -2.98 0.74
C LEU A 272 -7.93 -3.72 1.51
N ASP A 273 -8.33 -4.76 2.25
CA ASP A 273 -7.43 -5.72 2.90
C ASP A 273 -6.86 -6.68 1.84
N VAL A 274 -5.57 -6.57 1.58
CA VAL A 274 -4.89 -7.36 0.53
C VAL A 274 -4.69 -8.81 0.96
N ASP A 275 -4.58 -9.07 2.27
CA ASP A 275 -4.48 -10.44 2.79
C ASP A 275 -5.82 -11.17 2.59
N ALA A 276 -6.95 -10.51 2.89
CA ALA A 276 -8.28 -11.05 2.61
C ALA A 276 -8.53 -11.24 1.11
N LEU A 277 -8.15 -10.29 0.26
CA LEU A 277 -8.20 -10.44 -1.20
C LEU A 277 -7.41 -11.66 -1.68
N ALA A 278 -6.20 -11.89 -1.11
CA ALA A 278 -5.34 -12.99 -1.50
C ALA A 278 -5.96 -14.38 -1.23
N GLU A 279 -6.81 -14.50 -0.23
CA GLU A 279 -7.55 -15.74 0.05
C GLU A 279 -8.58 -16.05 -1.05
N ARG A 280 -9.18 -15.02 -1.65
CA ARG A 280 -10.22 -15.14 -2.67
C ARG A 280 -9.67 -15.31 -4.10
N VAL A 281 -8.47 -14.76 -4.37
CA VAL A 281 -7.86 -14.86 -5.71
C VAL A 281 -7.57 -16.32 -6.04
N PRO A 282 -8.08 -16.87 -7.18
CA PRO A 282 -7.82 -18.23 -7.56
C PRO A 282 -6.32 -18.43 -7.89
N ASP A 283 -5.79 -19.60 -7.56
CA ASP A 283 -4.39 -19.95 -7.87
C ASP A 283 -4.16 -20.15 -9.37
N LEU A 284 -5.20 -20.56 -10.08
CA LEU A 284 -5.21 -20.83 -11.52
C LEU A 284 -6.40 -20.10 -12.17
N VAL A 285 -6.12 -19.41 -13.26
CA VAL A 285 -7.17 -18.91 -14.16
C VAL A 285 -7.56 -20.06 -15.07
N VAL A 286 -8.83 -20.46 -14.98
CA VAL A 286 -9.39 -21.50 -15.87
C VAL A 286 -9.79 -20.82 -17.17
N TYR A 287 -9.30 -21.34 -18.28
CA TYR A 287 -9.70 -20.86 -19.61
C TYR A 287 -11.16 -21.18 -19.87
N GLU A 288 -11.90 -20.17 -20.31
CA GLU A 288 -13.26 -20.32 -20.85
C GLU A 288 -13.25 -19.98 -22.35
N ASP A 289 -13.97 -20.76 -23.16
CA ASP A 289 -14.05 -20.50 -24.56
C ASP A 289 -14.71 -19.14 -24.85
N VAL A 290 -14.11 -18.41 -25.78
CA VAL A 290 -14.69 -17.13 -26.23
C VAL A 290 -15.98 -17.41 -26.99
N ILE A 291 -17.07 -16.78 -26.57
CA ILE A 291 -18.35 -16.88 -27.25
C ILE A 291 -18.23 -16.21 -28.63
N THR A 292 -18.42 -16.99 -29.70
CA THR A 292 -18.28 -16.51 -31.07
C THR A 292 -19.61 -16.05 -31.70
N TYR A 293 -20.74 -16.37 -31.08
CA TYR A 293 -22.05 -15.91 -31.51
C TYR A 293 -22.25 -14.42 -31.26
N PRO A 294 -22.90 -13.66 -32.16
CA PRO A 294 -23.07 -12.22 -32.01
C PRO A 294 -23.98 -11.87 -30.81
N PRO A 295 -23.63 -10.84 -30.03
CA PRO A 295 -24.48 -10.33 -28.95
C PRO A 295 -25.61 -9.45 -29.48
N ILE A 296 -26.76 -9.44 -28.78
CA ILE A 296 -27.84 -8.45 -28.95
C ILE A 296 -27.72 -7.43 -27.81
N ARG A 297 -27.69 -6.14 -28.16
CA ARG A 297 -27.64 -5.06 -27.20
C ARG A 297 -28.93 -4.26 -27.20
N GLN A 298 -29.41 -3.92 -26.01
CA GLN A 298 -30.59 -3.09 -25.79
C GLN A 298 -30.37 -2.14 -24.63
N ASP A 299 -31.00 -0.97 -24.66
CA ASP A 299 -31.04 -0.06 -23.54
C ASP A 299 -32.42 -0.15 -22.87
N LEU A 300 -32.40 -0.28 -21.54
CA LEU A 300 -33.61 -0.34 -20.70
C LEU A 300 -33.54 0.73 -19.63
N ALA A 301 -34.59 1.52 -19.48
CA ALA A 301 -34.69 2.51 -18.43
C ALA A 301 -35.84 2.20 -17.49
N PHE A 302 -35.58 2.19 -16.19
CA PHE A 302 -36.56 1.89 -15.16
C PHE A 302 -36.74 3.08 -14.20
N THR A 303 -37.99 3.45 -13.98
CA THR A 303 -38.35 4.37 -12.86
C THR A 303 -38.50 3.55 -11.59
N VAL A 304 -37.73 3.89 -10.56
CA VAL A 304 -37.61 3.15 -9.29
C VAL A 304 -37.63 4.11 -8.09
N PRO A 305 -37.92 3.63 -6.88
CA PRO A 305 -37.73 4.40 -5.63
C PRO A 305 -36.30 4.94 -5.50
N GLU A 306 -36.14 6.11 -4.86
CA GLU A 306 -34.84 6.78 -4.74
C GLU A 306 -33.80 5.95 -3.98
N GLU A 307 -34.24 5.20 -2.97
CA GLU A 307 -33.39 4.35 -2.13
C GLU A 307 -32.88 3.09 -2.83
N LEU A 308 -33.57 2.61 -3.88
CA LEU A 308 -33.19 1.37 -4.59
C LEU A 308 -31.91 1.58 -5.38
N THR A 309 -30.97 0.66 -5.22
CA THR A 309 -29.66 0.74 -5.90
C THR A 309 -29.70 0.06 -7.27
N ALA A 310 -28.82 0.50 -8.19
CA ALA A 310 -28.64 -0.18 -9.48
C ALA A 310 -28.17 -1.63 -9.31
N GLY A 311 -27.39 -1.92 -8.28
CA GLY A 311 -26.89 -3.26 -7.98
C GLY A 311 -28.01 -4.25 -7.65
N GLU A 312 -29.02 -3.85 -6.88
CA GLU A 312 -30.18 -4.69 -6.56
C GLU A 312 -30.98 -5.03 -7.83
N LEU A 313 -31.15 -4.06 -8.73
CA LEU A 313 -31.80 -4.30 -10.02
C LEU A 313 -31.00 -5.25 -10.90
N VAL A 314 -29.66 -5.08 -10.98
CA VAL A 314 -28.80 -5.98 -11.77
C VAL A 314 -28.83 -7.40 -11.22
N THR A 315 -28.80 -7.58 -9.89
CA THR A 315 -28.87 -8.90 -9.27
C THR A 315 -30.18 -9.61 -9.63
N ALA A 316 -31.31 -8.94 -9.43
CA ALA A 316 -32.61 -9.52 -9.76
C ALA A 316 -32.79 -9.80 -11.27
N ALA A 317 -32.24 -8.93 -12.13
CA ALA A 317 -32.24 -9.14 -13.56
C ALA A 317 -31.42 -10.37 -13.98
N ARG A 318 -30.24 -10.55 -13.40
CA ARG A 318 -29.38 -11.74 -13.64
C ARG A 318 -30.06 -13.05 -13.22
N GLU A 319 -30.71 -13.04 -12.04
CA GLU A 319 -31.47 -14.20 -11.57
C GLU A 319 -32.64 -14.55 -12.52
N ALA A 320 -33.35 -13.53 -13.01
CA ALA A 320 -34.51 -13.73 -13.89
C ALA A 320 -34.12 -14.14 -15.32
N ALA A 321 -33.10 -13.53 -15.89
CA ALA A 321 -32.69 -13.78 -17.28
C ALA A 321 -31.79 -15.02 -17.43
N GLY A 322 -31.01 -15.35 -16.38
CA GLY A 322 -30.07 -16.48 -16.41
C GLY A 322 -28.79 -16.18 -17.21
N PRO A 323 -28.07 -17.23 -17.67
CA PRO A 323 -26.72 -17.12 -18.23
C PRO A 323 -26.64 -16.37 -19.56
N ASP A 324 -27.73 -16.23 -20.30
CA ASP A 324 -27.76 -15.48 -21.55
C ASP A 324 -27.75 -13.94 -21.34
N LEU A 325 -27.97 -13.44 -20.11
CA LEU A 325 -27.69 -12.06 -19.72
C LEU A 325 -26.21 -11.92 -19.39
N ARG A 326 -25.40 -11.51 -20.34
CA ARG A 326 -23.94 -11.36 -20.16
C ARG A 326 -23.56 -10.11 -19.41
N GLU A 327 -24.24 -9.01 -19.69
CA GLU A 327 -23.95 -7.73 -19.06
C GLU A 327 -25.22 -6.91 -18.87
N MET A 328 -25.34 -6.24 -17.72
CA MET A 328 -26.31 -5.19 -17.46
C MET A 328 -25.60 -4.10 -16.66
N ARG A 329 -25.37 -2.95 -17.30
CA ARG A 329 -24.59 -1.84 -16.77
C ARG A 329 -25.41 -0.57 -16.74
N ALA A 330 -25.53 0.06 -15.57
CA ALA A 330 -26.13 1.38 -15.45
C ALA A 330 -25.19 2.43 -16.08
N PHE A 331 -25.73 3.26 -16.96
CA PHE A 331 -24.97 4.34 -17.61
C PHE A 331 -25.54 5.73 -17.37
N ASP A 332 -26.81 5.84 -16.92
CA ASP A 332 -27.41 7.13 -16.57
C ASP A 332 -28.36 7.01 -15.39
N VAL A 333 -28.45 8.06 -14.58
CA VAL A 333 -29.39 8.19 -13.47
C VAL A 333 -30.04 9.57 -13.51
N TYR A 334 -31.28 9.61 -13.94
CA TYR A 334 -32.06 10.85 -14.06
C TYR A 334 -32.96 11.06 -12.85
N ARG A 335 -32.94 12.29 -12.34
CA ARG A 335 -33.84 12.83 -11.30
C ARG A 335 -34.49 14.08 -11.78
N GLY A 336 -35.80 14.10 -11.87
CA GLY A 336 -36.53 15.28 -12.34
C GLY A 336 -38.05 15.06 -12.37
N ASP A 337 -38.77 16.04 -12.82
CA ASP A 337 -40.24 16.10 -12.77
C ASP A 337 -40.92 14.87 -13.43
N GLN A 338 -40.27 14.28 -14.40
CA GLN A 338 -40.82 13.11 -15.15
C GLN A 338 -40.76 11.80 -14.36
N THR A 339 -40.01 11.72 -13.27
CA THR A 339 -39.91 10.49 -12.45
C THR A 339 -40.88 10.51 -11.26
N GLY A 340 -41.38 11.67 -10.90
CA GLY A 340 -42.22 11.90 -9.73
C GLY A 340 -41.41 12.01 -8.40
N PRO A 341 -42.05 12.48 -7.33
CA PRO A 341 -41.40 12.69 -6.05
C PRO A 341 -40.94 11.34 -5.44
N GLY A 342 -39.71 11.31 -4.89
CA GLY A 342 -39.14 10.13 -4.24
C GLY A 342 -38.75 9.00 -5.21
N LYS A 343 -38.64 9.29 -6.50
CA LYS A 343 -38.24 8.33 -7.54
C LYS A 343 -37.11 8.88 -8.39
N LYS A 344 -36.35 7.96 -8.99
CA LYS A 344 -35.34 8.20 -10.01
C LYS A 344 -35.54 7.26 -11.18
N SER A 345 -34.99 7.60 -12.34
CA SER A 345 -34.88 6.72 -13.51
C SER A 345 -33.43 6.26 -13.65
N ILE A 346 -33.22 4.96 -13.77
CA ILE A 346 -31.89 4.37 -14.04
C ILE A 346 -31.94 3.74 -15.43
N ALA A 347 -31.01 4.14 -16.29
CA ALA A 347 -30.85 3.56 -17.63
C ALA A 347 -29.70 2.54 -17.62
N PHE A 348 -29.97 1.41 -18.23
CA PHE A 348 -29.03 0.28 -18.32
C PHE A 348 -28.79 -0.09 -19.79
N SER A 349 -27.52 -0.32 -20.13
CA SER A 349 -27.16 -1.05 -21.32
C SER A 349 -27.12 -2.52 -20.98
N VAL A 350 -27.83 -3.34 -21.76
CA VAL A 350 -28.02 -4.76 -21.53
C VAL A 350 -27.48 -5.55 -22.73
N THR A 351 -26.67 -6.56 -22.49
CA THR A 351 -26.09 -7.43 -23.50
C THR A 351 -26.57 -8.85 -23.29
N PHE A 352 -27.30 -9.38 -24.28
CA PHE A 352 -27.72 -10.79 -24.37
C PHE A 352 -26.81 -11.54 -25.30
N GLN A 353 -26.33 -12.72 -24.91
CA GLN A 353 -25.49 -13.56 -25.73
C GLN A 353 -25.49 -14.99 -25.19
N SER A 354 -25.71 -15.97 -26.06
CA SER A 354 -25.63 -17.39 -25.68
C SER A 354 -24.30 -18.00 -26.11
N PRO A 355 -23.71 -18.91 -25.32
CA PRO A 355 -22.53 -19.67 -25.72
C PRO A 355 -22.83 -20.73 -26.79
N ASP A 356 -24.08 -21.14 -26.94
CA ASP A 356 -24.47 -22.32 -27.71
C ASP A 356 -25.06 -21.99 -29.09
N ARG A 357 -25.62 -20.77 -29.27
CA ARG A 357 -26.31 -20.39 -30.52
C ARG A 357 -26.40 -18.87 -30.69
N THR A 358 -26.69 -18.43 -31.90
CA THR A 358 -27.12 -17.06 -32.18
C THR A 358 -28.52 -16.84 -31.59
N LEU A 359 -28.69 -15.79 -30.78
CA LEU A 359 -30.00 -15.37 -30.28
C LEU A 359 -30.76 -14.63 -31.38
N THR A 360 -32.09 -14.82 -31.42
CA THR A 360 -32.99 -14.05 -32.29
C THR A 360 -33.56 -12.84 -31.56
N ASP A 361 -34.22 -11.95 -32.30
CA ASP A 361 -34.94 -10.82 -31.72
C ASP A 361 -36.07 -11.25 -30.77
N GLU A 362 -36.70 -12.39 -31.05
CA GLU A 362 -37.73 -13.00 -30.20
C GLU A 362 -37.11 -13.51 -28.88
N ASP A 363 -35.95 -14.18 -28.95
CA ASP A 363 -35.23 -14.60 -27.74
C ASP A 363 -34.88 -13.41 -26.86
N ALA A 364 -34.36 -12.33 -27.46
CA ALA A 364 -34.01 -11.10 -26.70
C ALA A 364 -35.24 -10.42 -26.09
N ALA A 365 -36.38 -10.43 -26.81
CA ALA A 365 -37.64 -9.91 -26.31
C ALA A 365 -38.14 -10.72 -25.08
N GLU A 366 -38.01 -12.06 -25.14
CA GLU A 366 -38.38 -12.93 -24.02
C GLU A 366 -37.50 -12.68 -22.79
N LEU A 367 -36.17 -12.59 -22.98
CA LEU A 367 -35.23 -12.27 -21.92
C LEU A 367 -35.53 -10.91 -21.28
N ARG A 368 -35.76 -9.89 -22.10
CA ARG A 368 -36.20 -8.57 -21.66
C ARG A 368 -37.48 -8.63 -20.82
N ASN A 369 -38.51 -9.35 -21.33
CA ASN A 369 -39.78 -9.44 -20.62
C ASN A 369 -39.65 -10.16 -19.28
N ARG A 370 -38.77 -11.15 -19.15
CA ARG A 370 -38.44 -11.79 -17.88
C ARG A 370 -37.79 -10.80 -16.90
N ILE A 371 -36.83 -10.02 -17.39
CA ILE A 371 -36.21 -8.96 -16.58
C ILE A 371 -37.23 -7.94 -16.10
N VAL A 372 -38.03 -7.38 -17.02
CA VAL A 372 -39.04 -6.38 -16.69
C VAL A 372 -40.04 -6.92 -15.67
N GLY A 373 -40.60 -8.11 -15.89
CA GLY A 373 -41.54 -8.71 -14.96
C GLY A 373 -40.97 -8.98 -13.58
N ALA A 374 -39.71 -9.41 -13.51
CA ALA A 374 -39.04 -9.63 -12.22
C ALA A 374 -38.80 -8.31 -11.46
N LEU A 375 -38.34 -7.26 -12.15
CA LEU A 375 -38.09 -5.96 -11.54
C LEU A 375 -39.38 -5.25 -11.12
N GLU A 376 -40.46 -5.37 -11.92
CA GLU A 376 -41.79 -4.87 -11.56
C GLU A 376 -42.33 -5.58 -10.31
N SER A 377 -42.23 -6.90 -10.27
CA SER A 377 -42.72 -7.70 -9.17
C SER A 377 -41.95 -7.49 -7.86
N ALA A 378 -40.62 -7.44 -7.93
CA ALA A 378 -39.78 -7.34 -6.75
C ALA A 378 -39.71 -5.92 -6.18
N PHE A 379 -39.70 -4.90 -7.03
CA PHE A 379 -39.38 -3.52 -6.63
C PHE A 379 -40.40 -2.48 -7.06
N GLY A 380 -41.46 -2.87 -7.78
CA GLY A 380 -42.41 -1.93 -8.39
C GLY A 380 -41.75 -1.02 -9.45
N ALA A 381 -40.67 -1.49 -10.07
CA ALA A 381 -39.98 -0.77 -11.12
C ALA A 381 -40.88 -0.63 -12.34
N GLN A 382 -40.83 0.52 -13.02
CA GLN A 382 -41.62 0.79 -14.22
C GLN A 382 -40.70 1.02 -15.40
N LEU A 383 -40.82 0.18 -16.44
CA LEU A 383 -40.09 0.38 -17.69
C LEU A 383 -40.54 1.69 -18.34
N ARG A 384 -39.60 2.54 -18.71
CA ARG A 384 -39.86 3.75 -19.50
C ARG A 384 -39.75 3.40 -20.99
N ALA A 385 -40.70 3.85 -21.73
CA ALA A 385 -40.74 3.72 -23.19
C ALA A 385 -39.69 4.62 -23.87
#